data_eb70470dc1cf7adeb849253778a9e4d3
#
_entry.id   eb70470dc1cf7adeb849253778a9e4d3
#
_cell.length_a   1.000
_cell.length_b   1.000
_cell.length_c   1.000
_cell.angle_alpha   90.00
_cell.angle_beta   90.00
_cell.angle_gamma   90.00
#
_symmetry.space_group_name_H-M   'P 1'
#
loop_
_entity.id
_entity.type
_entity.pdbx_description
1 polymer ?
#
loop_
_entity_poly.entity_id
_entity_poly.type
_entity_poly.pdbx_seq_one_letter_code
_entity_poly.pdbx_strand_id
1 'polypeptide(L)'
;MSNYEMMDYIRCGNSGLKLPRMALGAWYSFSDNDDYENMRALVNTAFENGITYFDLANNYGPQVGAAEINFGKILKQDFAGRRNELLIATKAGHKMWEGPYGDGGSRKYLLSSLDESLQRLNVDYIDIFYHHRYDPETPILETMLALKTMVDSGKVLYADRKSTRLNS
;
A
#
# COMPACT_ATOMS: atom_id res chain seq x y z
N MET A 1 9.19 -14.66 -23.99
CA MET A 1 9.88 -13.90 -22.92
C MET A 1 8.96 -13.87 -21.71
N SER A 2 9.49 -14.09 -20.52
CA SER A 2 8.76 -13.84 -19.29
C SER A 2 8.50 -12.34 -19.14
N ASN A 3 7.35 -11.92 -18.61
CA ASN A 3 7.07 -10.52 -18.31
C ASN A 3 8.15 -9.88 -17.40
N TYR A 4 8.81 -10.68 -16.56
CA TYR A 4 9.89 -10.22 -15.68
C TYR A 4 11.19 -9.83 -16.42
N GLU A 5 11.39 -10.29 -17.65
CA GLU A 5 12.53 -9.89 -18.50
C GLU A 5 12.34 -8.51 -19.12
N MET A 6 11.13 -7.95 -19.04
CA MET A 6 10.80 -6.61 -19.55
C MET A 6 11.18 -5.49 -18.57
N MET A 7 11.58 -5.83 -17.33
CA MET A 7 11.80 -4.87 -16.25
C MET A 7 13.08 -5.17 -15.47
N ASP A 8 13.86 -4.13 -15.20
CA ASP A 8 14.97 -4.21 -14.26
C ASP A 8 14.48 -4.20 -12.81
N TYR A 9 15.00 -5.11 -12.00
CA TYR A 9 14.72 -5.19 -10.56
C TYR A 9 15.96 -4.83 -9.76
N ILE A 10 15.81 -3.86 -8.85
CA ILE A 10 16.91 -3.33 -8.04
C ILE A 10 16.67 -3.68 -6.57
N ARG A 11 17.73 -4.08 -5.87
CA ARG A 11 17.67 -4.35 -4.43
C ARG A 11 17.27 -3.07 -3.66
N CYS A 12 16.30 -3.21 -2.78
CA CYS A 12 15.85 -2.14 -1.89
C CYS A 12 16.81 -2.00 -0.70
N GLY A 13 17.80 -1.12 -0.84
CA GLY A 13 18.82 -0.90 0.20
C GLY A 13 19.50 -2.20 0.63
N ASN A 14 19.56 -2.45 1.94
CA ASN A 14 20.15 -3.65 2.54
C ASN A 14 19.13 -4.78 2.79
N SER A 15 17.87 -4.60 2.38
CA SER A 15 16.86 -5.64 2.51
C SER A 15 17.02 -6.75 1.47
N GLY A 16 16.37 -7.88 1.66
CA GLY A 16 16.27 -8.96 0.66
C GLY A 16 15.35 -8.63 -0.50
N LEU A 17 14.56 -7.54 -0.40
CA LEU A 17 13.54 -7.17 -1.37
C LEU A 17 14.18 -6.59 -2.65
N LYS A 18 13.65 -7.00 -3.80
CA LYS A 18 13.96 -6.38 -5.09
C LYS A 18 12.72 -5.66 -5.60
N LEU A 19 12.88 -4.41 -6.00
CA LEU A 19 11.81 -3.57 -6.55
C LEU A 19 11.99 -3.39 -8.04
N PRO A 20 10.92 -3.42 -8.85
CA PRO A 20 10.99 -2.99 -10.24
C PRO A 20 11.35 -1.50 -10.30
N ARG A 21 11.98 -1.07 -11.38
CA ARG A 21 12.31 0.36 -11.57
C ARG A 21 11.10 1.27 -11.66
N MET A 22 9.95 0.73 -11.97
CA MET A 22 8.68 1.44 -12.07
C MET A 22 7.65 0.81 -11.15
N ALA A 23 6.78 1.64 -10.59
CA ALA A 23 5.62 1.22 -9.82
C ALA A 23 4.36 1.84 -10.41
N LEU A 24 3.23 1.16 -10.32
CA LEU A 24 1.93 1.73 -10.64
C LEU A 24 1.32 2.34 -9.37
N GLY A 25 1.15 3.68 -9.36
CA GLY A 25 0.46 4.39 -8.30
C GLY A 25 -1.05 4.45 -8.54
N ALA A 26 -1.83 4.12 -7.52
CA ALA A 26 -3.29 4.08 -7.60
C ALA A 26 -3.97 5.30 -6.95
N TRP A 27 -3.33 6.47 -6.99
CA TRP A 27 -3.94 7.69 -6.45
C TRP A 27 -5.00 8.26 -7.39
N TYR A 28 -4.68 8.39 -8.68
CA TYR A 28 -5.62 8.82 -9.71
C TYR A 28 -6.14 7.60 -10.49
N SER A 29 -7.33 7.73 -11.08
CA SER A 29 -7.93 6.72 -11.95
C SER A 29 -8.26 5.37 -11.28
N PHE A 30 -8.35 5.35 -9.94
CA PHE A 30 -8.75 4.18 -9.16
C PHE A 30 -9.91 4.50 -8.19
N SER A 31 -10.64 5.58 -8.44
CA SER A 31 -11.78 5.97 -7.62
C SER A 31 -13.06 5.20 -8.00
N ASP A 32 -14.08 5.37 -7.19
CA ASP A 32 -15.43 4.83 -7.44
C ASP A 32 -16.16 5.48 -8.62
N ASN A 33 -15.65 6.66 -9.09
CA ASN A 33 -16.17 7.36 -10.27
C ASN A 33 -15.42 7.03 -11.58
N ASP A 34 -14.34 6.28 -11.49
CA ASP A 34 -13.53 5.90 -12.66
C ASP A 34 -14.03 4.60 -13.30
N ASP A 35 -13.71 4.41 -14.57
CA ASP A 35 -14.07 3.20 -15.30
C ASP A 35 -13.29 1.99 -14.77
N TYR A 36 -14.02 1.00 -14.26
CA TYR A 36 -13.42 -0.19 -13.65
C TYR A 36 -12.62 -1.04 -14.65
N GLU A 37 -13.09 -1.18 -15.88
CA GLU A 37 -12.38 -1.96 -16.91
C GLU A 37 -11.09 -1.27 -17.33
N ASN A 38 -11.05 0.06 -17.31
CA ASN A 38 -9.81 0.81 -17.53
C ASN A 38 -8.82 0.62 -16.38
N MET A 39 -9.27 0.67 -15.11
CA MET A 39 -8.40 0.35 -13.96
C MET A 39 -7.82 -1.05 -14.08
N ARG A 40 -8.65 -2.02 -14.41
CA ARG A 40 -8.28 -3.41 -14.60
C ARG A 40 -7.27 -3.58 -15.73
N ALA A 41 -7.48 -2.91 -16.86
CA ALA A 41 -6.56 -2.90 -17.99
C ALA A 41 -5.19 -2.29 -17.60
N LEU A 42 -5.18 -1.20 -16.84
CA LEU A 42 -3.94 -0.58 -16.35
C LEU A 42 -3.13 -1.53 -15.48
N VAL A 43 -3.77 -2.22 -14.53
CA VAL A 43 -3.10 -3.17 -13.63
C VAL A 43 -2.54 -4.36 -14.40
N ASN A 44 -3.33 -4.95 -15.31
CA ASN A 44 -2.89 -6.08 -16.12
C ASN A 44 -1.76 -5.69 -17.06
N THR A 45 -1.87 -4.56 -17.77
CA THR A 45 -0.82 -4.05 -18.65
C THR A 45 0.47 -3.76 -17.87
N ALA A 46 0.38 -3.18 -16.68
CA ALA A 46 1.54 -2.95 -15.82
C ALA A 46 2.22 -4.28 -15.48
N PHE A 47 1.46 -5.26 -15.02
CA PHE A 47 1.98 -6.57 -14.66
C PHE A 47 2.60 -7.31 -15.86
N GLU A 48 1.97 -7.29 -17.03
CA GLU A 48 2.47 -7.90 -18.27
C GLU A 48 3.79 -7.29 -18.74
N ASN A 49 4.07 -6.04 -18.34
CA ASN A 49 5.34 -5.35 -18.60
C ASN A 49 6.34 -5.41 -17.43
N GLY A 50 6.13 -6.31 -16.47
CA GLY A 50 7.03 -6.55 -15.34
C GLY A 50 6.92 -5.54 -14.22
N ILE A 51 5.91 -4.66 -14.21
CA ILE A 51 5.62 -3.78 -13.07
C ILE A 51 4.85 -4.60 -12.05
N THR A 52 5.54 -5.08 -11.04
CA THR A 52 4.96 -5.91 -9.96
C THR A 52 4.63 -5.11 -8.71
N TYR A 53 5.04 -3.84 -8.64
CA TYR A 53 4.86 -2.98 -7.48
C TYR A 53 3.68 -2.02 -7.69
N PHE A 54 2.68 -2.13 -6.80
CA PHE A 54 1.46 -1.34 -6.80
C PHE A 54 1.40 -0.50 -5.53
N ASP A 55 1.33 0.82 -5.68
CA ASP A 55 1.43 1.80 -4.59
C ASP A 55 0.07 2.44 -4.31
N LEU A 56 -0.56 2.02 -3.21
CA LEU A 56 -1.85 2.49 -2.72
C LEU A 56 -1.71 3.32 -1.44
N ALA A 57 -2.84 3.79 -0.94
CA ALA A 57 -3.01 4.29 0.43
C ALA A 57 -4.48 4.14 0.84
N ASN A 58 -4.72 4.05 2.16
CA ASN A 58 -6.07 3.90 2.70
C ASN A 58 -7.00 5.05 2.32
N ASN A 59 -6.46 6.26 2.14
CA ASN A 59 -7.22 7.47 1.81
C ASN A 59 -7.34 7.78 0.31
N TYR A 60 -6.81 6.92 -0.59
CA TYR A 60 -6.86 7.18 -2.03
C TYR A 60 -8.27 6.96 -2.60
N GLY A 61 -8.62 7.85 -3.55
CA GLY A 61 -9.94 8.01 -4.13
C GLY A 61 -10.69 9.22 -3.52
N PRO A 62 -11.64 9.86 -4.23
CA PRO A 62 -12.50 10.89 -3.65
C PRO A 62 -13.28 10.38 -2.44
N GLN A 63 -13.79 9.15 -2.53
CA GLN A 63 -14.25 8.40 -1.37
C GLN A 63 -13.08 7.61 -0.80
N VAL A 64 -12.71 7.89 0.45
CA VAL A 64 -11.59 7.23 1.12
C VAL A 64 -11.75 5.70 1.10
N GLY A 65 -10.69 4.99 0.74
CA GLY A 65 -10.70 3.53 0.61
C GLY A 65 -11.10 3.00 -0.79
N ALA A 66 -11.62 3.84 -1.68
CA ALA A 66 -12.11 3.40 -3.00
C ALA A 66 -11.01 2.72 -3.84
N ALA A 67 -9.80 3.26 -3.83
CA ALA A 67 -8.68 2.67 -4.57
C ALA A 67 -8.33 1.26 -4.08
N GLU A 68 -8.28 1.04 -2.77
CA GLU A 68 -8.03 -0.29 -2.20
C GLU A 68 -9.18 -1.26 -2.51
N ILE A 69 -10.43 -0.81 -2.44
CA ILE A 69 -11.60 -1.65 -2.78
C ILE A 69 -11.54 -2.09 -4.25
N ASN A 70 -11.29 -1.17 -5.17
CA ASN A 70 -11.25 -1.48 -6.60
C ASN A 70 -10.05 -2.35 -6.94
N PHE A 71 -8.87 -2.06 -6.36
CA PHE A 71 -7.70 -2.90 -6.53
C PHE A 71 -7.92 -4.32 -5.98
N GLY A 72 -8.57 -4.45 -4.82
CA GLY A 72 -8.94 -5.74 -4.23
C GLY A 72 -9.87 -6.58 -5.12
N LYS A 73 -10.82 -5.93 -5.83
CA LYS A 73 -11.64 -6.62 -6.84
C LYS A 73 -10.79 -7.16 -7.99
N ILE A 74 -9.84 -6.35 -8.49
CA ILE A 74 -8.92 -6.75 -9.58
C ILE A 74 -8.04 -7.92 -9.12
N LEU A 75 -7.49 -7.86 -7.90
CA LEU A 75 -6.70 -8.96 -7.34
C LEU A 75 -7.47 -10.27 -7.33
N LYS A 76 -8.71 -10.24 -6.86
CA LYS A 76 -9.58 -11.42 -6.81
C LYS A 76 -9.90 -11.96 -8.21
N GLN A 77 -10.12 -11.09 -9.18
CA GLN A 77 -10.56 -11.44 -10.52
C GLN A 77 -9.42 -11.95 -11.41
N ASP A 78 -8.28 -11.25 -11.41
CA ASP A 78 -7.23 -11.46 -12.40
C ASP A 78 -5.95 -12.07 -11.80
N PHE A 79 -5.75 -11.96 -10.47
CA PHE A 79 -4.53 -12.39 -9.80
C PHE A 79 -4.76 -13.48 -8.74
N ALA A 80 -5.88 -14.20 -8.82
CA ALA A 80 -6.14 -15.34 -7.94
C ALA A 80 -5.01 -16.37 -8.08
N GLY A 81 -4.37 -16.72 -6.94
CA GLY A 81 -3.21 -17.64 -6.93
C GLY A 81 -1.87 -17.00 -7.31
N ARG A 82 -1.83 -15.72 -7.65
CA ARG A 82 -0.61 -14.99 -8.04
C ARG A 82 -0.18 -13.91 -7.03
N ARG A 83 -0.76 -13.89 -5.83
CA ARG A 83 -0.47 -12.88 -4.79
C ARG A 83 1.03 -12.75 -4.49
N ASN A 84 1.77 -13.85 -4.49
CA ASN A 84 3.20 -13.86 -4.20
C ASN A 84 4.09 -13.29 -5.33
N GLU A 85 3.52 -13.01 -6.50
CA GLU A 85 4.21 -12.37 -7.61
C GLU A 85 4.11 -10.84 -7.54
N LEU A 86 3.30 -10.30 -6.61
CA LEU A 86 2.99 -8.88 -6.50
C LEU A 86 3.60 -8.29 -5.23
N LEU A 87 4.04 -7.03 -5.33
CA LEU A 87 4.37 -6.17 -4.21
C LEU A 87 3.25 -5.15 -4.04
N ILE A 88 2.48 -5.29 -2.98
CA ILE A 88 1.37 -4.39 -2.66
C ILE A 88 1.81 -3.49 -1.51
N ALA A 89 1.88 -2.19 -1.77
CA ALA A 89 2.12 -1.20 -0.73
C ALA A 89 0.85 -0.42 -0.43
N THR A 90 0.61 -0.16 0.84
CA THR A 90 -0.40 0.80 1.27
C THR A 90 0.10 1.65 2.43
N LYS A 91 -0.65 2.67 2.81
CA LYS A 91 -0.22 3.71 3.73
C LYS A 91 -1.39 4.16 4.60
N ALA A 92 -1.11 4.57 5.83
CA ALA A 92 -2.05 5.27 6.70
C ALA A 92 -1.38 6.47 7.39
N GLY A 93 -2.16 7.51 7.68
CA GLY A 93 -1.67 8.74 8.33
C GLY A 93 -2.49 9.98 7.98
N HIS A 94 -3.37 9.87 6.98
CA HIS A 94 -4.34 10.91 6.64
C HIS A 94 -5.73 10.55 7.16
N LYS A 95 -6.58 11.54 7.32
CA LYS A 95 -7.93 11.39 7.86
C LYS A 95 -8.77 10.41 7.02
N MET A 96 -9.34 9.44 7.71
CA MET A 96 -10.25 8.44 7.16
C MET A 96 -11.68 8.62 7.65
N TRP A 97 -11.86 9.05 8.90
CA TRP A 97 -13.17 9.30 9.51
C TRP A 97 -13.11 10.45 10.52
N GLU A 98 -14.26 10.95 10.92
CA GLU A 98 -14.37 12.04 11.90
C GLU A 98 -14.07 11.56 13.33
N GLY A 99 -13.55 12.47 14.14
CA GLY A 99 -13.26 12.24 15.55
C GLY A 99 -11.78 11.98 15.85
N PRO A 100 -11.45 11.70 17.11
CA PRO A 100 -10.06 11.76 17.59
C PRO A 100 -9.20 10.56 17.20
N TYR A 101 -9.77 9.55 16.54
CA TYR A 101 -9.07 8.29 16.22
C TYR A 101 -8.98 8.00 14.73
N GLY A 102 -9.43 8.94 13.88
CA GLY A 102 -9.53 8.73 12.45
C GLY A 102 -8.36 9.29 11.64
N ASP A 103 -7.28 9.74 12.26
CA ASP A 103 -6.14 10.41 11.64
C ASP A 103 -4.84 10.19 12.44
N GLY A 104 -3.70 10.58 11.86
CA GLY A 104 -2.41 10.69 12.54
C GLY A 104 -1.57 9.42 12.58
N GLY A 105 -0.70 9.34 13.58
CA GLY A 105 0.31 8.28 13.72
C GLY A 105 0.13 7.40 14.97
N SER A 106 -0.99 7.53 15.69
CA SER A 106 -1.20 6.76 16.92
C SER A 106 -1.26 5.25 16.64
N ARG A 107 -0.82 4.47 17.62
CA ARG A 107 -0.91 3.01 17.57
C ARG A 107 -2.33 2.52 17.27
N LYS A 108 -3.34 3.16 17.90
CA LYS A 108 -4.74 2.81 17.68
C LYS A 108 -5.15 3.01 16.23
N TYR A 109 -4.85 4.18 15.65
CA TYR A 109 -5.22 4.50 14.27
C TYR A 109 -4.47 3.62 13.26
N LEU A 110 -3.17 3.43 13.43
CA LEU A 110 -2.36 2.68 12.48
C LEU A 110 -2.74 1.19 12.42
N LEU A 111 -2.97 0.55 13.57
CA LEU A 111 -3.36 -0.87 13.61
C LEU A 111 -4.75 -1.09 13.03
N SER A 112 -5.75 -0.25 13.38
CA SER A 112 -7.08 -0.35 12.79
C SER A 112 -7.07 -0.07 11.29
N SER A 113 -6.27 0.92 10.84
CA SER A 113 -6.11 1.23 9.41
C SER A 113 -5.53 0.06 8.62
N LEU A 114 -4.54 -0.65 9.18
CA LEU A 114 -4.01 -1.86 8.54
C LEU A 114 -5.10 -2.93 8.38
N ASP A 115 -5.84 -3.23 9.45
CA ASP A 115 -6.90 -4.25 9.40
C ASP A 115 -7.98 -3.90 8.37
N GLU A 116 -8.39 -2.65 8.30
CA GLU A 116 -9.33 -2.16 7.30
C GLU A 116 -8.76 -2.22 5.87
N SER A 117 -7.48 -1.89 5.67
CA SER A 117 -6.82 -2.00 4.37
C SER A 117 -6.75 -3.45 3.88
N LEU A 118 -6.40 -4.39 4.76
CA LEU A 118 -6.42 -5.83 4.45
C LEU A 118 -7.81 -6.30 4.01
N GLN A 119 -8.87 -5.83 4.69
CA GLN A 119 -10.25 -6.15 4.31
C GLN A 119 -10.63 -5.57 2.94
N ARG A 120 -10.33 -4.28 2.68
CA ARG A 120 -10.63 -3.64 1.39
C ARG A 120 -9.88 -4.30 0.23
N LEU A 121 -8.61 -4.61 0.42
CA LEU A 121 -7.76 -5.28 -0.57
C LEU A 121 -8.07 -6.79 -0.70
N ASN A 122 -8.77 -7.37 0.29
CA ASN A 122 -9.08 -8.80 0.37
C ASN A 122 -7.80 -9.66 0.29
N VAL A 123 -6.81 -9.32 1.12
CA VAL A 123 -5.52 -10.03 1.24
C VAL A 123 -5.18 -10.29 2.70
N ASP A 124 -4.33 -11.28 2.95
CA ASP A 124 -3.92 -11.68 4.30
C ASP A 124 -2.75 -10.83 4.82
N TYR A 125 -1.96 -10.23 3.93
CA TYR A 125 -0.80 -9.42 4.27
C TYR A 125 -0.52 -8.33 3.23
N ILE A 126 0.18 -7.30 3.66
CA ILE A 126 0.72 -6.19 2.85
C ILE A 126 2.24 -6.37 2.74
N ASP A 127 2.80 -6.20 1.54
CA ASP A 127 4.26 -6.30 1.38
C ASP A 127 4.97 -5.13 2.02
N ILE A 128 4.51 -3.90 1.77
CA ILE A 128 5.12 -2.69 2.33
C ILE A 128 4.03 -1.79 2.91
N PHE A 129 4.14 -1.47 4.20
CA PHE A 129 3.23 -0.52 4.85
C PHE A 129 3.97 0.75 5.21
N TYR A 130 3.44 1.90 4.81
CA TYR A 130 4.02 3.21 5.10
C TYR A 130 3.21 3.99 6.14
N HIS A 131 3.88 4.57 7.13
CA HIS A 131 3.33 5.73 7.82
C HIS A 131 3.37 6.92 6.86
N HIS A 132 2.19 7.38 6.40
CA HIS A 132 2.01 8.21 5.21
C HIS A 132 2.55 9.63 5.39
N ARG A 133 2.46 10.17 6.61
CA ARG A 133 2.95 11.50 6.95
C ARG A 133 3.44 11.56 8.39
N TYR A 134 4.35 12.46 8.68
CA TYR A 134 4.75 12.75 10.04
C TYR A 134 3.57 13.31 10.86
N ASP A 135 3.38 12.79 12.06
CA ASP A 135 2.42 13.27 13.05
C ASP A 135 3.19 13.90 14.23
N PRO A 136 3.16 15.24 14.38
CA PRO A 136 3.89 15.92 15.45
C PRO A 136 3.30 15.70 16.84
N GLU A 137 2.04 15.27 16.94
CA GLU A 137 1.33 15.10 18.21
C GLU A 137 1.48 13.69 18.77
N THR A 138 1.87 12.72 17.95
CA THR A 138 2.14 11.36 18.41
C THR A 138 3.64 11.14 18.64
N PRO A 139 4.06 10.66 19.82
CA PRO A 139 5.44 10.30 20.05
C PRO A 139 5.92 9.30 18.99
N ILE A 140 7.04 9.62 18.32
CA ILE A 140 7.56 8.80 17.22
C ILE A 140 7.80 7.34 17.62
N LEU A 141 8.17 7.09 18.88
CA LEU A 141 8.36 5.75 19.41
C LEU A 141 7.06 4.94 19.37
N GLU A 142 5.91 5.55 19.68
CA GLU A 142 4.59 4.87 19.60
C GLU A 142 4.29 4.44 18.17
N THR A 143 4.47 5.34 17.20
CA THR A 143 4.32 5.05 15.77
C THR A 143 5.24 3.91 15.33
N MET A 144 6.53 3.95 15.71
CA MET A 144 7.49 2.92 15.34
C MET A 144 7.18 1.56 15.98
N LEU A 145 6.72 1.54 17.22
CA LEU A 145 6.27 0.31 17.88
C LEU A 145 4.99 -0.24 17.27
N ALA A 146 4.09 0.61 16.76
CA ALA A 146 2.93 0.17 16.00
C ALA A 146 3.35 -0.54 14.71
N LEU A 147 4.23 0.09 13.91
CA LEU A 147 4.79 -0.51 12.70
C LEU A 147 5.52 -1.85 12.99
N LYS A 148 6.32 -1.88 14.05
CA LYS A 148 6.96 -3.13 14.49
C LYS A 148 5.93 -4.22 14.80
N THR A 149 4.84 -3.89 15.49
CA THR A 149 3.77 -4.85 15.81
C THR A 149 3.13 -5.42 14.53
N MET A 150 2.93 -4.60 13.51
CA MET A 150 2.39 -5.06 12.23
C MET A 150 3.30 -6.09 11.56
N VAL A 151 4.61 -5.84 11.60
CA VAL A 151 5.61 -6.77 11.05
C VAL A 151 5.69 -8.06 11.89
N ASP A 152 5.77 -7.94 13.20
CA ASP A 152 5.83 -9.10 14.11
C ASP A 152 4.60 -10.02 13.99
N SER A 153 3.43 -9.45 13.64
CA SER A 153 2.20 -10.21 13.43
C SER A 153 2.13 -10.95 12.08
N GLY A 154 3.05 -10.67 11.17
CA GLY A 154 3.05 -11.21 9.80
C GLY A 154 2.03 -10.57 8.86
N LYS A 155 1.25 -9.58 9.32
CA LYS A 155 0.31 -8.82 8.48
C LYS A 155 0.99 -7.83 7.54
N VAL A 156 2.25 -7.49 7.82
CA VAL A 156 3.11 -6.61 7.02
C VAL A 156 4.48 -7.24 6.90
N LEU A 157 5.07 -7.29 5.71
CA LEU A 157 6.40 -7.86 5.52
C LEU A 157 7.50 -6.82 5.76
N TYR A 158 7.29 -5.59 5.28
CA TYR A 158 8.22 -4.47 5.42
C TYR A 158 7.45 -3.20 5.82
N ALA A 159 8.00 -2.43 6.74
CA ALA A 159 7.41 -1.17 7.17
C ALA A 159 8.40 -0.02 7.02
N ASP A 160 7.89 1.16 6.60
CA ASP A 160 8.67 2.38 6.49
C ASP A 160 7.78 3.60 6.75
N ARG A 161 8.38 4.79 6.73
CA ARG A 161 7.67 6.07 6.78
C ARG A 161 7.99 6.88 5.53
N LYS A 162 6.96 7.51 4.93
CA LYS A 162 7.12 8.26 3.68
C LYS A 162 7.83 9.60 3.87
N SER A 163 7.79 10.19 5.05
CA SER A 163 8.36 11.50 5.33
C SER A 163 9.50 11.39 6.32
N THR A 164 10.72 11.42 5.82
CA THR A 164 11.85 11.89 6.61
C THR A 164 11.92 13.40 6.44
N ARG A 165 11.51 14.18 7.41
CA ARG A 165 11.90 15.58 7.45
C ARG A 165 13.40 15.61 7.67
N LEU A 166 14.15 15.74 6.61
CA LEU A 166 15.48 16.29 6.67
C LEU A 166 15.26 17.77 6.99
N ASN A 167 15.33 18.12 8.26
CA ASN A 167 15.51 19.50 8.62
C ASN A 167 16.91 19.90 8.17
N SER A 168 16.95 20.73 7.17
CA SER A 168 18.08 21.62 6.93
C SER A 168 18.27 22.54 8.14
#